data_5e142c5f48f3bc697a6467e30f5451dd
#
_entry.id   5e142c5f48f3bc697a6467e30f5451dd
#
_cell.length_a   1.000
_cell.length_b   1.000
_cell.length_c   1.000
_cell.angle_alpha   90.00
_cell.angle_beta   90.00
_cell.angle_gamma   90.00
#
_symmetry.space_group_name_H-M   'P 1'
#
loop_
_entity.id
_entity.type
_entity.pdbx_description
1 polymer ?
#
loop_
_entity_poly.entity_id
_entity_poly.type
_entity_poly.pdbx_seq_one_letter_code
_entity_poly.pdbx_strand_id
1 'polypeptide(L)'
;RIHYTPIQTEIHGSEIKRHKHGMRNILLGIQFFICWVFVAFTVALYMQAEKTESTLFNTLTEKEKANILSFSIDYMFMKNEEKLALIERISKFSGVQDKLLADISYLKGISGTGMQMEKGNPESSFEVNVMNVSTNFFQFMNIPLLSGHTLKAKEDLVVDKTWAERQKKDPLGTILYNYSESYTI
;
A
#
# COMPACT_ATOMS: atom_id res chain seq x y z
N ARG A 1 -43.30 60.96 37.60
CA ARG A 1 -43.50 59.53 37.89
C ARG A 1 -42.19 58.82 37.53
N ILE A 2 -41.44 58.43 38.56
CA ILE A 2 -40.21 57.65 38.40
C ILE A 2 -40.64 56.19 38.34
N HIS A 3 -40.37 55.53 37.19
CA HIS A 3 -40.57 54.08 37.07
C HIS A 3 -39.42 53.35 37.77
N TYR A 4 -39.72 52.75 38.89
CA TYR A 4 -38.84 51.78 39.52
C TYR A 4 -38.92 50.49 38.74
N THR A 5 -37.91 50.19 37.94
CA THR A 5 -37.69 48.83 37.46
C THR A 5 -37.05 48.03 38.58
N PRO A 6 -37.57 46.86 38.93
CA PRO A 6 -37.03 46.07 40.05
C PRO A 6 -35.67 45.55 39.68
N ILE A 7 -34.69 45.80 40.54
CA ILE A 7 -33.27 45.37 40.45
C ILE A 7 -33.11 43.88 40.19
N GLN A 8 -34.09 43.06 40.56
CA GLN A 8 -34.08 41.61 40.37
C GLN A 8 -34.05 41.16 38.88
N THR A 9 -34.60 41.98 37.98
CA THR A 9 -34.64 41.62 36.55
C THR A 9 -33.25 41.79 35.87
N GLU A 10 -32.40 42.69 36.36
CA GLU A 10 -31.04 42.85 35.84
C GLU A 10 -30.09 41.77 36.31
N ILE A 11 -30.29 41.22 37.54
CA ILE A 11 -29.44 40.16 38.09
C ILE A 11 -29.70 38.83 37.37
N HIS A 12 -30.94 38.50 37.05
CA HIS A 12 -31.26 37.27 36.27
C HIS A 12 -30.83 37.41 34.79
N GLY A 13 -30.87 38.60 34.23
CA GLY A 13 -30.37 38.83 32.85
C GLY A 13 -28.87 38.59 32.71
N SER A 14 -28.08 38.90 33.75
CA SER A 14 -26.64 38.69 33.73
C SER A 14 -26.25 37.20 33.87
N GLU A 15 -26.97 36.42 34.62
CA GLU A 15 -26.72 34.98 34.78
C GLU A 15 -27.05 34.21 33.49
N ILE A 16 -28.14 34.52 32.81
CA ILE A 16 -28.51 33.88 31.55
C ILE A 16 -27.50 34.20 30.45
N LYS A 17 -26.96 35.44 30.41
CA LYS A 17 -25.88 35.81 29.49
C LYS A 17 -24.58 35.07 29.76
N ARG A 18 -24.23 34.86 31.03
CA ARG A 18 -23.02 34.17 31.46
C ARG A 18 -23.06 32.68 31.06
N HIS A 19 -24.21 32.02 31.19
CA HIS A 19 -24.41 30.61 30.79
C HIS A 19 -24.29 30.43 29.25
N LYS A 20 -24.85 31.37 28.48
CA LYS A 20 -24.73 31.34 26.99
C LYS A 20 -23.28 31.47 26.52
N HIS A 21 -22.46 32.27 27.19
CA HIS A 21 -21.03 32.42 26.84
C HIS A 21 -20.23 31.17 27.21
N GLY A 22 -20.55 30.50 28.32
CA GLY A 22 -19.90 29.24 28.72
C GLY A 22 -20.13 28.14 27.70
N MET A 23 -21.36 27.90 27.28
CA MET A 23 -21.71 26.88 26.31
C MET A 23 -21.08 27.14 24.93
N ARG A 24 -21.05 28.38 24.49
CA ARG A 24 -20.38 28.78 23.24
C ARG A 24 -18.87 28.49 23.27
N ASN A 25 -18.22 28.78 24.39
CA ASN A 25 -16.78 28.56 24.54
C ASN A 25 -16.44 27.05 24.59
N ILE A 26 -17.30 26.23 25.22
CA ILE A 26 -17.17 24.78 25.21
C ILE A 26 -17.31 24.25 23.78
N LEU A 27 -18.32 24.69 23.04
CA LEU A 27 -18.53 24.27 21.66
C LEU A 27 -17.36 24.64 20.75
N LEU A 28 -16.83 25.86 20.89
CA LEU A 28 -15.63 26.31 20.19
C LEU A 28 -14.42 25.45 20.56
N GLY A 29 -14.24 25.12 21.85
CA GLY A 29 -13.16 24.25 22.29
C GLY A 29 -13.22 22.86 21.68
N ILE A 30 -14.41 22.25 21.63
CA ILE A 30 -14.64 20.96 20.98
C ILE A 30 -14.32 21.06 19.47
N GLN A 31 -14.76 22.13 18.83
CA GLN A 31 -14.53 22.34 17.41
C GLN A 31 -13.03 22.48 17.08
N PHE A 32 -12.29 23.26 17.87
CA PHE A 32 -10.83 23.34 17.73
C PHE A 32 -10.14 22.01 18.00
N PHE A 33 -10.59 21.26 18.99
CA PHE A 33 -10.04 19.93 19.28
C PHE A 33 -10.24 18.97 18.12
N ILE A 34 -11.43 18.92 17.53
CA ILE A 34 -11.73 18.09 16.37
C ILE A 34 -10.83 18.50 15.18
N CYS A 35 -10.70 19.79 14.89
CA CYS A 35 -9.82 20.28 13.83
C CYS A 35 -8.36 19.85 14.08
N TRP A 36 -7.88 19.95 15.30
CA TRP A 36 -6.53 19.52 15.68
C TRP A 36 -6.29 18.04 15.44
N VAL A 37 -7.28 17.20 15.82
CA VAL A 37 -7.22 15.75 15.58
C VAL A 37 -7.13 15.45 14.08
N PHE A 38 -7.94 16.13 13.26
CA PHE A 38 -7.88 15.94 11.80
C PHE A 38 -6.53 16.38 11.21
N VAL A 39 -5.99 17.49 11.65
CA VAL A 39 -4.67 17.95 11.20
C VAL A 39 -3.59 16.94 11.58
N ALA A 40 -3.57 16.50 12.84
CA ALA A 40 -2.61 15.51 13.33
C ALA A 40 -2.71 14.19 12.56
N PHE A 41 -3.93 13.71 12.28
CA PHE A 41 -4.18 12.51 11.51
C PHE A 41 -3.70 12.66 10.06
N THR A 42 -3.97 13.80 9.43
CA THR A 42 -3.52 14.08 8.05
C THR A 42 -1.98 14.08 7.97
N VAL A 43 -1.32 14.73 8.93
CA VAL A 43 0.15 14.72 8.99
C VAL A 43 0.70 13.31 9.19
N ALA A 44 0.08 12.52 10.09
CA ALA A 44 0.49 11.14 10.32
C ALA A 44 0.34 10.27 9.06
N LEU A 45 -0.78 10.39 8.33
CA LEU A 45 -0.99 9.70 7.05
C LEU A 45 0.03 10.12 6.00
N TYR A 46 0.33 11.41 5.90
CA TYR A 46 1.34 11.91 4.97
C TYR A 46 2.73 11.32 5.26
N MET A 47 3.15 11.36 6.53
CA MET A 47 4.43 10.76 6.96
C MET A 47 4.48 9.25 6.73
N GLN A 48 3.36 8.56 6.94
CA GLN A 48 3.26 7.12 6.67
C GLN A 48 3.36 6.82 5.18
N ALA A 49 2.70 7.60 4.32
CA ALA A 49 2.77 7.45 2.88
C ALA A 49 4.21 7.68 2.36
N GLU A 50 4.87 8.75 2.80
CA GLU A 50 6.25 9.05 2.45
C GLU A 50 7.22 7.94 2.92
N LYS A 51 7.04 7.44 4.13
CA LYS A 51 7.84 6.33 4.66
C LYS A 51 7.62 5.04 3.86
N THR A 52 6.38 4.75 3.47
CA THR A 52 6.04 3.57 2.67
C THR A 52 6.71 3.67 1.30
N GLU A 53 6.60 4.82 0.64
CA GLU A 53 7.24 5.06 -0.66
C GLU A 53 8.76 4.93 -0.57
N SER A 54 9.40 5.56 0.42
CA SER A 54 10.84 5.46 0.62
C SER A 54 11.30 4.03 0.93
N THR A 55 10.49 3.24 1.62
CA THR A 55 10.81 1.84 1.93
C THR A 55 10.72 0.94 0.70
N LEU A 56 9.69 1.15 -0.13
CA LEU A 56 9.46 0.35 -1.34
C LEU A 56 10.53 0.57 -2.41
N PHE A 57 11.07 1.78 -2.52
CA PHE A 57 12.11 2.14 -3.49
C PHE A 57 13.50 2.33 -2.86
N ASN A 58 13.69 1.85 -1.65
CA ASN A 58 14.95 2.09 -0.91
C ASN A 58 16.18 1.42 -1.53
N THR A 59 15.97 0.45 -2.42
CA THR A 59 17.04 -0.25 -3.15
C THR A 59 17.51 0.52 -4.39
N LEU A 60 16.75 1.51 -4.83
CA LEU A 60 17.06 2.35 -5.99
C LEU A 60 17.50 3.75 -5.55
N THR A 61 18.53 4.26 -6.19
CA THR A 61 18.96 5.65 -6.00
C THR A 61 17.96 6.64 -6.61
N GLU A 62 17.94 7.89 -6.16
CA GLU A 62 17.05 8.93 -6.70
C GLU A 62 17.25 9.14 -8.22
N LYS A 63 18.48 8.96 -8.71
CA LYS A 63 18.78 9.03 -10.15
C LYS A 63 18.16 7.87 -10.93
N GLU A 64 18.18 6.68 -10.36
CA GLU A 64 17.56 5.49 -10.97
C GLU A 64 16.03 5.63 -10.98
N LYS A 65 15.44 6.06 -9.88
CA LYS A 65 13.99 6.33 -9.79
C LYS A 65 13.53 7.35 -10.82
N ALA A 66 14.28 8.43 -11.00
CA ALA A 66 13.95 9.48 -11.98
C ALA A 66 13.99 8.99 -13.44
N ASN A 67 14.68 7.88 -13.70
CA ASN A 67 14.77 7.28 -15.03
C ASN A 67 13.74 6.16 -15.27
N ILE A 68 12.91 5.82 -14.27
CA ILE A 68 11.87 4.80 -14.42
C ILE A 68 10.57 5.45 -14.86
N LEU A 69 10.06 5.01 -16.00
CA LEU A 69 8.73 5.35 -16.49
C LEU A 69 7.78 4.18 -16.25
N SER A 70 6.76 4.38 -15.42
CA SER A 70 5.73 3.38 -15.17
C SER A 70 4.44 3.77 -15.88
N PHE A 71 3.80 2.82 -16.54
CA PHE A 71 2.47 2.97 -17.10
C PHE A 71 1.68 1.68 -16.99
N SER A 72 0.37 1.81 -16.88
CA SER A 72 -0.55 0.67 -16.80
C SER A 72 -1.18 0.43 -18.17
N ILE A 73 -1.14 -0.83 -18.61
CA ILE A 73 -1.87 -1.26 -19.80
C ILE A 73 -3.19 -1.86 -19.31
N ASP A 74 -4.31 -1.26 -19.68
CA ASP A 74 -5.62 -1.76 -19.28
C ASP A 74 -5.91 -3.11 -19.97
N TYR A 75 -6.09 -4.13 -19.16
CA TYR A 75 -6.32 -5.50 -19.61
C TYR A 75 -7.66 -5.67 -20.34
N MET A 76 -8.64 -4.80 -20.08
CA MET A 76 -9.99 -4.97 -20.62
C MET A 76 -10.10 -4.67 -22.12
N PHE A 77 -9.22 -3.83 -22.67
CA PHE A 77 -9.36 -3.28 -24.02
C PHE A 77 -8.34 -3.78 -25.04
N MET A 78 -7.36 -4.57 -24.64
CA MET A 78 -6.32 -5.08 -25.55
C MET A 78 -6.17 -6.59 -25.48
N LYS A 79 -6.03 -7.23 -26.65
CA LYS A 79 -5.69 -8.66 -26.72
C LYS A 79 -4.25 -8.89 -26.28
N ASN A 80 -3.95 -10.08 -25.77
CA ASN A 80 -2.60 -10.41 -25.27
C ASN A 80 -1.52 -10.23 -26.34
N GLU A 81 -1.82 -10.55 -27.60
CA GLU A 81 -0.90 -10.35 -28.74
C GLU A 81 -0.57 -8.88 -28.95
N GLU A 82 -1.56 -7.99 -28.86
CA GLU A 82 -1.38 -6.55 -29.00
C GLU A 82 -0.55 -5.95 -27.87
N LYS A 83 -0.73 -6.46 -26.64
CA LYS A 83 0.08 -6.07 -25.48
C LYS A 83 1.54 -6.45 -25.67
N LEU A 84 1.80 -7.69 -26.07
CA LEU A 84 3.16 -8.16 -26.34
C LEU A 84 3.83 -7.35 -27.47
N ALA A 85 3.09 -7.07 -28.55
CA ALA A 85 3.58 -6.25 -29.64
C ALA A 85 3.91 -4.81 -29.19
N LEU A 86 3.07 -4.21 -28.30
CA LEU A 86 3.33 -2.90 -27.75
C LEU A 86 4.60 -2.89 -26.88
N ILE A 87 4.74 -3.86 -26.00
CA ILE A 87 5.91 -4.03 -25.13
C ILE A 87 7.18 -4.19 -25.99
N GLU A 88 7.11 -4.97 -27.05
CA GLU A 88 8.24 -5.17 -27.95
C GLU A 88 8.60 -3.89 -28.71
N ARG A 89 7.62 -3.13 -29.17
CA ARG A 89 7.84 -1.82 -29.79
C ARG A 89 8.52 -0.83 -28.84
N ILE A 90 8.04 -0.74 -27.59
CA ILE A 90 8.64 0.13 -26.58
C ILE A 90 10.09 -0.26 -26.31
N SER A 91 10.38 -1.55 -26.23
CA SER A 91 11.74 -2.06 -25.98
C SER A 91 12.74 -1.72 -27.08
N LYS A 92 12.27 -1.39 -28.30
CA LYS A 92 13.11 -1.02 -29.44
C LYS A 92 13.51 0.46 -29.45
N PHE A 93 12.96 1.30 -28.57
CA PHE A 93 13.41 2.69 -28.49
C PHE A 93 14.80 2.77 -27.86
N SER A 94 15.68 3.55 -28.50
CA SER A 94 17.08 3.68 -28.08
C SER A 94 17.31 4.21 -26.68
N GLY A 95 16.29 4.88 -26.09
CA GLY A 95 16.34 5.36 -24.72
C GLY A 95 15.91 4.34 -23.67
N VAL A 96 15.35 3.18 -24.08
CA VAL A 96 14.92 2.13 -23.16
C VAL A 96 16.07 1.14 -22.96
N GLN A 97 16.62 1.12 -21.76
CA GLN A 97 17.73 0.22 -21.42
C GLN A 97 17.23 -1.15 -20.95
N ASP A 98 16.16 -1.15 -20.15
CA ASP A 98 15.55 -2.38 -19.62
C ASP A 98 14.04 -2.19 -19.42
N LYS A 99 13.33 -3.28 -19.20
CA LYS A 99 11.88 -3.30 -18.96
C LYS A 99 11.53 -4.28 -17.88
N LEU A 100 10.56 -3.89 -17.06
CA LEU A 100 9.98 -4.73 -16.03
C LEU A 100 8.49 -4.91 -16.33
N LEU A 101 8.02 -6.14 -16.23
CA LEU A 101 6.60 -6.48 -16.35
C LEU A 101 6.11 -6.97 -14.99
N ALA A 102 4.95 -6.47 -14.58
CA ALA A 102 4.24 -6.92 -13.42
C ALA A 102 2.72 -6.90 -13.69
N ASP A 103 1.99 -7.81 -13.11
CA ASP A 103 0.54 -7.90 -13.27
C ASP A 103 -0.20 -6.81 -12.50
N ILE A 104 0.42 -6.28 -11.47
CA ILE A 104 -0.10 -5.20 -10.64
C ILE A 104 0.95 -4.10 -10.57
N SER A 105 0.46 -2.85 -10.57
CA SER A 105 1.35 -1.76 -10.23
C SER A 105 1.86 -1.97 -8.80
N TYR A 106 3.14 -2.13 -8.64
CA TYR A 106 3.85 -2.29 -7.37
C TYR A 106 3.41 -1.30 -6.27
N LEU A 107 2.87 -0.15 -6.69
CA LEU A 107 2.37 0.91 -5.82
C LEU A 107 0.84 0.87 -5.58
N LYS A 108 0.08 0.08 -6.34
CA LYS A 108 -1.39 0.15 -6.34
C LYS A 108 -2.10 -0.98 -5.62
N GLY A 109 -1.39 -1.97 -5.17
CA GLY A 109 -1.99 -3.06 -4.42
C GLY A 109 -1.38 -4.41 -4.71
N ILE A 110 -1.72 -5.36 -3.90
CA ILE A 110 -1.28 -6.74 -3.94
C ILE A 110 -2.53 -7.60 -4.05
N SER A 111 -2.51 -8.59 -4.92
CA SER A 111 -3.64 -9.52 -5.06
C SER A 111 -3.51 -10.63 -4.03
N GLY A 112 -4.50 -10.78 -3.17
CA GLY A 112 -4.63 -11.94 -2.29
C GLY A 112 -4.96 -13.20 -3.09
N THR A 113 -4.28 -14.29 -2.82
CA THR A 113 -4.60 -15.61 -3.37
C THR A 113 -4.47 -16.68 -2.31
N GLY A 114 -5.26 -17.74 -2.43
CA GLY A 114 -5.15 -18.91 -1.57
C GLY A 114 -4.05 -19.86 -2.06
N MET A 115 -3.15 -20.25 -1.18
CA MET A 115 -2.17 -21.28 -1.43
C MET A 115 -2.30 -22.43 -0.44
N GLN A 116 -1.79 -23.60 -0.79
CA GLN A 116 -1.80 -24.80 0.03
C GLN A 116 -0.38 -25.34 0.17
N MET A 117 -0.03 -25.79 1.37
CA MET A 117 1.21 -26.54 1.62
C MET A 117 1.14 -27.98 1.09
N GLU A 118 -0.06 -28.57 1.09
CA GLU A 118 -0.32 -29.92 0.64
C GLU A 118 -1.42 -29.90 -0.43
N LYS A 119 -1.14 -30.48 -1.57
CA LYS A 119 -2.05 -30.50 -2.70
C LYS A 119 -3.39 -31.14 -2.35
N GLY A 120 -4.46 -30.39 -2.50
CA GLY A 120 -5.82 -30.90 -2.27
C GLY A 120 -6.23 -31.00 -0.80
N ASN A 121 -5.42 -30.52 0.13
CA ASN A 121 -5.75 -30.45 1.55
C ASN A 121 -6.23 -29.03 1.92
N PRO A 122 -7.54 -28.80 2.11
CA PRO A 122 -8.06 -27.48 2.47
C PRO A 122 -7.57 -26.97 3.83
N GLU A 123 -7.22 -27.86 4.77
CA GLU A 123 -6.73 -27.47 6.08
C GLU A 123 -5.31 -26.88 6.03
N SER A 124 -4.56 -27.17 4.97
CA SER A 124 -3.25 -26.58 4.70
C SER A 124 -3.31 -25.26 3.95
N SER A 125 -4.52 -24.74 3.67
CA SER A 125 -4.72 -23.52 2.92
C SER A 125 -4.43 -22.27 3.77
N PHE A 126 -3.80 -21.31 3.15
CA PHE A 126 -3.52 -19.99 3.72
C PHE A 126 -3.59 -18.92 2.64
N GLU A 127 -3.91 -17.71 3.04
CA GLU A 127 -3.95 -16.56 2.14
C GLU A 127 -2.61 -15.86 2.10
N VAL A 128 -2.15 -15.54 0.91
CA VAL A 128 -0.93 -14.78 0.67
C VAL A 128 -1.18 -13.69 -0.37
N ASN A 129 -0.41 -12.63 -0.25
CA ASN A 129 -0.34 -11.60 -1.26
C ASN A 129 0.71 -11.98 -2.30
N VAL A 130 0.31 -12.07 -3.55
CA VAL A 130 1.18 -12.47 -4.67
C VAL A 130 1.24 -11.36 -5.70
N MET A 131 2.41 -11.19 -6.26
CA MET A 131 2.67 -10.33 -7.41
C MET A 131 3.42 -11.13 -8.46
N ASN A 132 2.85 -11.24 -9.66
CA ASN A 132 3.54 -11.85 -10.79
C ASN A 132 4.43 -10.81 -11.45
N VAL A 133 5.69 -11.15 -11.60
CA VAL A 133 6.71 -10.26 -12.13
C VAL A 133 7.57 -10.97 -13.17
N SER A 134 8.21 -10.22 -14.05
CA SER A 134 9.21 -10.77 -14.95
C SER A 134 10.46 -11.24 -14.18
N THR A 135 11.19 -12.18 -14.77
CA THR A 135 12.35 -12.84 -14.13
C THR A 135 13.47 -11.88 -13.73
N ASN A 136 13.56 -10.71 -14.38
CA ASN A 136 14.56 -9.69 -14.08
C ASN A 136 14.14 -8.73 -12.94
N PHE A 137 13.00 -8.96 -12.25
CA PHE A 137 12.45 -8.05 -11.24
C PHE A 137 13.47 -7.68 -10.15
N PHE A 138 14.10 -8.67 -9.55
CA PHE A 138 15.04 -8.45 -8.44
C PHE A 138 16.28 -7.69 -8.89
N GLN A 139 16.78 -7.97 -10.09
CA GLN A 139 17.90 -7.26 -10.67
C GLN A 139 17.53 -5.82 -11.04
N PHE A 140 16.39 -5.63 -11.70
CA PHE A 140 15.88 -4.31 -12.10
C PHE A 140 15.64 -3.40 -10.89
N MET A 141 15.06 -3.94 -9.84
CA MET A 141 14.75 -3.21 -8.60
C MET A 141 15.93 -3.17 -7.62
N ASN A 142 17.08 -3.77 -7.97
CA ASN A 142 18.25 -3.87 -7.12
C ASN A 142 17.91 -4.47 -5.72
N ILE A 143 17.03 -5.48 -5.70
CA ILE A 143 16.62 -6.15 -4.47
C ILE A 143 17.53 -7.37 -4.23
N PRO A 144 18.32 -7.38 -3.14
CA PRO A 144 19.16 -8.52 -2.83
C PRO A 144 18.34 -9.70 -2.34
N LEU A 145 18.66 -10.89 -2.81
CA LEU A 145 18.14 -12.13 -2.23
C LEU A 145 18.94 -12.51 -0.99
N LEU A 146 18.26 -12.96 0.04
CA LEU A 146 18.90 -13.45 1.27
C LEU A 146 19.41 -14.88 1.11
N SER A 147 18.68 -15.69 0.32
CA SER A 147 18.98 -17.09 0.08
C SER A 147 18.32 -17.55 -1.23
N GLY A 148 18.77 -18.68 -1.79
CA GLY A 148 18.21 -19.24 -3.01
C GLY A 148 18.72 -18.59 -4.29
N HIS A 149 17.88 -18.51 -5.31
CA HIS A 149 18.21 -17.94 -6.60
C HIS A 149 17.10 -17.03 -7.13
N THR A 150 17.42 -16.19 -8.10
CA THR A 150 16.45 -15.34 -8.81
C THR A 150 15.47 -16.19 -9.63
N LEU A 151 14.33 -15.62 -9.95
CA LEU A 151 13.31 -16.24 -10.80
C LEU A 151 13.92 -16.63 -12.17
N LYS A 152 13.79 -17.89 -12.55
CA LYS A 152 14.26 -18.45 -13.82
C LYS A 152 13.13 -19.07 -14.62
N ALA A 153 12.15 -19.65 -13.92
CA ALA A 153 10.99 -20.32 -14.49
C ALA A 153 9.69 -19.67 -14.00
N LYS A 154 8.59 -19.98 -14.68
CA LYS A 154 7.26 -19.51 -14.31
C LYS A 154 6.81 -20.03 -12.93
N GLU A 155 7.31 -21.19 -12.58
CA GLU A 155 6.98 -21.92 -11.35
C GLU A 155 7.84 -21.49 -10.16
N ASP A 156 8.86 -20.63 -10.37
CA ASP A 156 9.69 -20.14 -9.28
C ASP A 156 8.92 -19.11 -8.45
N LEU A 157 9.04 -19.20 -7.14
CA LEU A 157 8.43 -18.32 -6.17
C LEU A 157 9.50 -17.76 -5.22
N VAL A 158 9.48 -16.47 -5.01
CA VAL A 158 10.28 -15.82 -3.98
C VAL A 158 9.36 -15.32 -2.88
N VAL A 159 9.70 -15.61 -1.65
CA VAL A 159 8.95 -15.22 -0.47
C VAL A 159 9.67 -14.16 0.33
N ASP A 160 8.92 -13.33 1.04
CA ASP A 160 9.53 -12.36 1.94
C ASP A 160 10.13 -13.01 3.19
N LYS A 161 11.11 -12.32 3.78
CA LYS A 161 11.80 -12.77 4.99
C LYS A 161 10.83 -13.08 6.14
N THR A 162 9.80 -12.27 6.32
CA THR A 162 8.84 -12.42 7.41
C THR A 162 8.04 -13.71 7.28
N TRP A 163 7.65 -14.07 6.06
CA TRP A 163 6.98 -15.33 5.80
C TRP A 163 7.94 -16.50 6.04
N ALA A 164 9.18 -16.42 5.52
CA ALA A 164 10.19 -17.47 5.68
C ALA A 164 10.51 -17.74 7.16
N GLU A 165 10.67 -16.72 7.98
CA GLU A 165 10.94 -16.85 9.42
C GLU A 165 9.78 -17.46 10.22
N ARG A 166 8.55 -17.37 9.73
CA ARG A 166 7.40 -18.03 10.36
C ARG A 166 7.33 -19.53 10.09
N GLN A 167 8.08 -20.03 9.12
CA GLN A 167 8.15 -21.45 8.83
C GLN A 167 9.01 -22.16 9.87
N LYS A 168 8.60 -23.37 10.26
CA LYS A 168 9.37 -24.20 11.22
C LYS A 168 10.60 -24.86 10.59
N LYS A 169 10.67 -24.87 9.27
CA LYS A 169 11.73 -25.50 8.46
C LYS A 169 12.23 -24.48 7.43
N ASP A 170 13.40 -24.73 6.86
CA ASP A 170 13.90 -23.98 5.72
C ASP A 170 12.87 -24.00 4.58
N PRO A 171 12.39 -22.87 4.13
CA PRO A 171 11.39 -22.81 3.06
C PRO A 171 11.96 -23.16 1.67
N LEU A 172 13.28 -23.13 1.48
CA LEU A 172 13.88 -23.43 0.18
C LEU A 172 13.56 -24.85 -0.29
N GLY A 173 13.11 -24.97 -1.53
CA GLY A 173 12.65 -26.22 -2.13
C GLY A 173 11.26 -26.66 -1.70
N THR A 174 10.55 -25.86 -0.89
CA THR A 174 9.14 -26.12 -0.57
C THR A 174 8.26 -25.85 -1.77
N ILE A 175 7.33 -26.78 -2.05
CA ILE A 175 6.36 -26.61 -3.11
C ILE A 175 5.05 -26.11 -2.52
N LEU A 176 4.54 -24.99 -3.07
CA LEU A 176 3.23 -24.45 -2.75
C LEU A 176 2.28 -24.69 -3.93
N TYR A 177 1.01 -24.89 -3.63
CA TYR A 177 -0.01 -25.22 -4.62
C TYR A 177 -1.08 -24.12 -4.65
N ASN A 178 -1.43 -23.69 -5.85
CA ASN A 178 -2.58 -22.82 -6.09
C ASN A 178 -3.46 -23.51 -7.13
N TYR A 179 -4.64 -24.01 -6.71
CA TYR A 179 -5.55 -24.80 -7.55
C TYR A 179 -4.84 -25.95 -8.27
N SER A 180 -4.53 -25.77 -9.55
CA SER A 180 -3.86 -26.78 -10.40
C SER A 180 -2.37 -26.51 -10.61
N GLU A 181 -1.89 -25.35 -10.25
CA GLU A 181 -0.50 -24.95 -10.44
C GLU A 181 0.33 -25.21 -9.18
N SER A 182 1.62 -25.46 -9.37
CA SER A 182 2.59 -25.63 -8.29
C SER A 182 3.74 -24.68 -8.46
N TYR A 183 4.23 -24.15 -7.34
CA TYR A 183 5.32 -23.17 -7.31
C TYR A 183 6.40 -23.67 -6.34
N THR A 184 7.66 -23.46 -6.68
CA THR A 184 8.82 -23.84 -5.86
C THR A 184 9.51 -22.59 -5.32
N ILE A 185 9.76 -22.59 -4.00
CA ILE A 185 10.49 -21.52 -3.31
C ILE A 185 11.99 -21.69 -3.51
#